data_96b0e3c58189d53f99157ab699fc0189
#
_entry.id   96b0e3c58189d53f99157ab699fc0189
#
_cell.length_a   1.000
_cell.length_b   1.000
_cell.length_c   1.000
_cell.angle_alpha   90.00
_cell.angle_beta   90.00
_cell.angle_gamma   90.00
#
_symmetry.space_group_name_H-M   'P 1'
#
loop_
_entity.id
_entity.type
_entity.pdbx_description
1 polymer ?
#
loop_
_entity_poly.entity_id
_entity_poly.type
_entity_poly.pdbx_seq_one_letter_code
_entity_poly.pdbx_strand_id
1 'polypeptide(L)' 'MPDDLTKKNPQDGRRINVDEGYEVTYWTKKFHVSEQKLRDAVNRVGPAVKSVRRELGK' A
#
# COMPACT_ATOMS: atom_id res chain seq x y z
N MET A 1 23.83 -9.07 5.63
CA MET A 1 23.60 -8.75 5.49
C MET A 1 22.80 -8.60 5.62
N PRO A 2 22.70 -8.70 5.67
CA PRO A 2 21.99 -8.50 5.63
C PRO A 2 21.04 -8.15 5.84
N ASP A 3 21.13 -8.29 5.90
CA ASP A 3 20.42 -7.92 5.90
C ASP A 3 19.51 -7.62 5.75
N ASP A 4 19.57 -7.79 5.69
CA ASP A 4 19.00 -7.35 5.33
C ASP A 4 18.18 -7.32 5.11
N LEU A 5 18.41 -7.61 5.12
CA LEU A 5 17.89 -7.65 4.87
C LEU A 5 16.91 -7.79 4.82
N THR A 6 17.15 -8.03 4.71
CA THR A 6 16.34 -8.29 4.80
C THR A 6 15.43 -7.78 4.95
N LYS A 7 15.99 -7.43 4.57
CA LYS A 7 15.05 -6.85 4.85
C LYS A 7 13.93 -6.58 4.36
N LYS A 8 13.44 -6.59 4.90
CA LYS A 8 12.06 -6.31 4.59
C LYS A 8 11.84 -4.84 4.31
N ASN A 9 11.08 -4.55 3.27
CA ASN A 9 10.70 -3.18 2.94
C ASN A 9 9.84 -2.64 4.08
N PRO A 10 10.24 -1.49 4.71
CA PRO A 10 9.42 -0.93 5.79
C PRO A 10 7.97 -0.67 5.39
N GLN A 11 7.73 -0.32 4.13
CA GLN A 11 6.38 -0.05 3.67
C GLN A 11 5.50 -1.30 3.66
N ASP A 12 6.09 -2.47 3.54
CA ASP A 12 5.32 -3.70 3.53
C ASP A 12 4.66 -3.99 4.86
N GLY A 13 5.19 -3.42 5.94
CA GLY A 13 4.61 -3.63 7.26
C GLY A 13 3.60 -2.56 7.65
N ARG A 14 3.32 -1.62 6.76
CA ARG A 14 2.42 -0.53 7.06
C ARG A 14 1.01 -0.83 6.62
N ARG A 15 0.09 -0.01 7.10
CA ARG A 15 -1.31 -0.08 6.70
C ARG A 15 -1.71 1.22 6.05
N ILE A 16 -2.62 1.12 5.10
CA ILE A 16 -3.14 2.28 4.40
C ILE A 16 -4.40 2.74 5.11
N ASN A 17 -4.40 3.99 5.58
CA ASN A 17 -5.58 4.55 6.22
C ASN A 17 -6.32 5.41 5.19
N VAL A 18 -7.36 4.84 4.58
CA VAL A 18 -8.11 5.55 3.55
C VAL A 18 -8.99 6.65 4.12
N ASP A 19 -9.09 6.74 5.44
CA ASP A 19 -9.82 7.82 6.08
C ASP A 19 -8.99 9.09 6.19
N GLU A 20 -7.69 8.99 5.96
CA GLU A 20 -6.79 10.15 5.99
C GLU A 20 -6.48 10.57 4.57
N GLY A 21 -6.91 11.76 4.21
CA GLY A 21 -6.75 12.22 2.84
C GLY A 21 -5.30 12.25 2.39
N TYR A 22 -4.37 12.64 3.27
CA TYR A 22 -2.96 12.71 2.88
C TYR A 22 -2.40 11.30 2.60
N GLU A 23 -2.87 10.29 3.31
CA GLU A 23 -2.43 8.93 3.03
C GLU A 23 -2.95 8.44 1.69
N VAL A 24 -4.22 8.72 1.41
CA VAL A 24 -4.78 8.35 0.12
C VAL A 24 -3.96 8.98 -1.00
N THR A 25 -3.66 10.26 -0.87
CA THR A 25 -2.85 10.95 -1.89
C THR A 25 -1.48 10.31 -2.01
N TYR A 26 -0.84 10.04 -0.88
CA TYR A 26 0.49 9.44 -0.87
C TYR A 26 0.49 8.09 -1.61
N TRP A 27 -0.44 7.21 -1.25
CA TRP A 27 -0.44 5.87 -1.80
C TRP A 27 -0.89 5.82 -3.25
N THR A 28 -1.81 6.70 -3.65
CA THR A 28 -2.20 6.75 -5.07
C THR A 28 -1.02 7.15 -5.93
N LYS A 29 -0.21 8.10 -5.46
CA LYS A 29 0.99 8.49 -6.20
C LYS A 29 2.04 7.40 -6.17
N LYS A 30 2.18 6.74 -5.04
CA LYS A 30 3.16 5.68 -4.88
C LYS A 30 2.87 4.52 -5.82
N PHE A 31 1.62 4.16 -5.94
CA PHE A 31 1.20 3.01 -6.74
C PHE A 31 0.77 3.38 -8.15
N HIS A 32 0.69 4.67 -8.46
CA HIS A 32 0.27 5.15 -9.78
C HIS A 32 -1.14 4.66 -10.12
N VAL A 33 -2.05 4.78 -9.18
CA VAL A 33 -3.45 4.39 -9.37
C VAL A 33 -4.33 5.53 -8.89
N SER A 34 -5.60 5.47 -9.29
CA SER A 34 -6.58 6.46 -8.82
C SER A 34 -6.99 6.16 -7.39
N GLU A 35 -7.62 7.15 -6.76
CA GLU A 35 -8.13 6.98 -5.41
C GLU A 35 -9.14 5.84 -5.35
N GLN A 36 -10.04 5.77 -6.33
CA GLN A 36 -11.04 4.73 -6.36
C GLN A 36 -10.39 3.35 -6.42
N LYS A 37 -9.36 3.23 -7.25
CA LYS A 37 -8.65 1.97 -7.38
C LYS A 37 -8.00 1.56 -6.07
N LEU A 38 -7.41 2.52 -5.38
CA LEU A 38 -6.79 2.25 -4.09
C LEU A 38 -7.81 1.79 -3.07
N ARG A 39 -8.95 2.49 -2.99
CA ARG A 39 -9.99 2.14 -2.03
C ARG A 39 -10.57 0.78 -2.31
N ASP A 40 -10.78 0.46 -3.59
CA ASP A 40 -11.28 -0.86 -3.97
C ASP A 40 -10.32 -1.97 -3.52
N ALA A 41 -9.03 -1.76 -3.74
CA ALA A 41 -8.04 -2.75 -3.34
C ALA A 41 -8.06 -2.97 -1.84
N VAL A 42 -8.13 -1.87 -1.06
CA VAL A 42 -8.19 -1.98 0.39
C VAL A 42 -9.44 -2.73 0.83
N ASN A 43 -10.56 -2.47 0.16
CA ASN A 43 -11.80 -3.18 0.49
C ASN A 43 -11.72 -4.67 0.19
N ARG A 44 -10.96 -5.04 -0.80
CA ARG A 44 -10.86 -6.45 -1.20
C ARG A 44 -9.89 -7.24 -0.34
N VAL A 45 -8.72 -6.67 -0.08
CA VAL A 45 -7.65 -7.43 0.55
C VAL A 45 -7.23 -6.88 1.91
N GLY A 46 -7.86 -5.79 2.34
CA GLY A 46 -7.53 -5.18 3.62
C GLY A 46 -6.50 -4.08 3.47
N PRO A 47 -6.18 -3.41 4.58
CA PRO A 47 -5.35 -2.21 4.53
C PRO A 47 -3.84 -2.47 4.47
N ALA A 48 -3.39 -3.71 4.55
CA ALA A 48 -1.96 -4.01 4.52
C ALA A 48 -1.37 -3.60 3.18
N VAL A 49 -0.32 -2.79 3.21
CA VAL A 49 0.32 -2.29 1.99
C VAL A 49 0.75 -3.44 1.09
N LYS A 50 1.32 -4.48 1.68
CA LYS A 50 1.78 -5.63 0.92
C LYS A 50 0.64 -6.26 0.12
N SER A 51 -0.51 -6.46 0.77
CA SER A 51 -1.67 -7.05 0.12
C SER A 51 -2.23 -6.14 -0.96
N VAL A 52 -2.34 -4.85 -0.65
CA VAL A 52 -2.87 -3.88 -1.60
C VAL A 52 -1.96 -3.79 -2.83
N ARG A 53 -0.66 -3.77 -2.61
CA ARG A 53 0.28 -3.71 -3.72
C ARG A 53 0.12 -4.92 -4.63
N ARG A 54 -0.04 -6.09 -4.04
CA ARG A 54 -0.24 -7.31 -4.81
C ARG A 54 -1.54 -7.25 -5.60
N GLU A 55 -2.60 -6.76 -4.97
CA GLU A 55 -3.90 -6.65 -5.62
C GLU A 55 -3.83 -5.71 -6.82
N LEU A 56 -3.07 -4.63 -6.70
CA LEU A 56 -2.92 -3.65 -7.77
C LEU A 56 -1.93 -4.07 -8.85
N GLY A 57 -1.19 -5.13 -8.61
CA GLY A 57 -0.21 -5.60 -9.58
C GLY A 57 1.06 -4.77 -9.59
N LYS A 58 1.35 -4.10 -8.49
CA LYS A 58 2.54 -3.26 -8.38
C LYS A 58 3.58 -3.93 -7.51
#